data_baafc52b1ca78b01de94adcadd59a063
#
_entry.id   baafc52b1ca78b01de94adcadd59a063
#
_cell.length_a   1.000
_cell.length_b   1.000
_cell.length_c   1.000
_cell.angle_alpha   90.00
_cell.angle_beta   90.00
_cell.angle_gamma   90.00
#
_symmetry.space_group_name_H-M   'P 1'
#
loop_
_entity.id
_entity.type
_entity.pdbx_description
1 polymer ?
#
loop_
_entity_poly.entity_id
_entity_poly.type
_entity_poly.pdbx_seq_one_letter_code
_entity_poly.pdbx_strand_id
1 'polypeptide(L)'
;MLGLNFKGSWRQYQKQVLDRFQDYQADGHVHLVAAPGSGKTTIGIELIARFGNPALILVPTVTIREQWVDRIQTAFLEDGQRLSDLVSQNLKEMKALTIVTYQAFHSAMNQLQSQEDGEAEDFVGFDLLASLRAQKVATLCLDECHHLRNEWWKSLEAFRKQYGPLKLISLTATPPYDSDPELWERYIRMCGEIDQEITVPELVKEDTLCPHQDFVYMCSPTAEEAERLKRF
;
A
#
# COMPACT_ATOMS: atom_id res chain seq x y z
N MET A 1 -20.52 -2.91 8.99
CA MET A 1 -19.21 -3.58 9.23
C MET A 1 -18.85 -4.38 7.98
N LEU A 2 -17.58 -4.40 7.59
CA LEU A 2 -17.12 -5.08 6.36
C LEU A 2 -17.19 -6.61 6.44
N GLY A 3 -17.47 -7.19 7.62
CA GLY A 3 -17.53 -8.65 7.81
C GLY A 3 -16.18 -9.35 7.64
N LEU A 4 -15.08 -8.66 7.92
CA LEU A 4 -13.73 -9.21 7.90
C LEU A 4 -13.28 -9.54 9.31
N ASN A 5 -12.75 -10.74 9.51
CA ASN A 5 -12.25 -11.19 10.80
C ASN A 5 -10.99 -12.03 10.61
N PHE A 6 -9.88 -11.61 11.21
CA PHE A 6 -8.61 -12.33 11.06
C PHE A 6 -8.67 -13.72 11.72
N LYS A 7 -8.45 -14.76 10.93
CA LYS A 7 -8.53 -16.17 11.37
C LYS A 7 -7.24 -16.70 12.03
N GLY A 8 -6.17 -15.90 12.00
CA GLY A 8 -4.86 -16.28 12.53
C GLY A 8 -4.59 -15.73 13.94
N SER A 9 -3.35 -15.78 14.34
CA SER A 9 -2.84 -15.16 15.57
C SER A 9 -1.92 -13.99 15.24
N TRP A 10 -2.09 -12.88 15.93
CA TRP A 10 -1.23 -11.71 15.79
C TRP A 10 0.11 -11.95 16.47
N ARG A 11 1.20 -11.64 15.76
CA ARG A 11 2.54 -11.55 16.34
C ARG A 11 2.62 -10.35 17.25
N GLN A 12 3.57 -10.34 18.19
CA GLN A 12 3.64 -9.31 19.22
C GLN A 12 3.77 -7.89 18.62
N TYR A 13 4.66 -7.69 17.65
CA TYR A 13 4.82 -6.40 16.99
C TYR A 13 3.57 -5.97 16.20
N GLN A 14 2.84 -6.91 15.58
CA GLN A 14 1.58 -6.62 14.88
C GLN A 14 0.52 -6.16 15.88
N LYS A 15 0.45 -6.85 17.02
CA LYS A 15 -0.47 -6.50 18.09
C LYS A 15 -0.20 -5.09 18.63
N GLN A 16 1.06 -4.71 18.82
CA GLN A 16 1.44 -3.36 19.26
C GLN A 16 0.93 -2.27 18.30
N VAL A 17 1.01 -2.49 16.98
CA VAL A 17 0.42 -1.57 15.99
C VAL A 17 -1.09 -1.49 16.17
N LEU A 18 -1.75 -2.64 16.31
CA LEU A 18 -3.21 -2.71 16.37
C LEU A 18 -3.79 -2.22 17.71
N ASP A 19 -3.03 -2.29 18.81
CA ASP A 19 -3.42 -1.77 20.12
C ASP A 19 -3.49 -0.23 20.15
N ARG A 20 -2.76 0.44 19.23
CA ARG A 20 -2.80 1.90 19.05
C ARG A 20 -3.93 2.38 18.13
N PHE A 21 -4.85 1.51 17.73
CA PHE A 21 -5.89 1.84 16.75
C PHE A 21 -6.75 3.06 17.15
N GLN A 22 -6.95 3.30 18.45
CA GLN A 22 -7.73 4.46 18.91
C GLN A 22 -7.05 5.79 18.55
N ASP A 23 -5.71 5.84 18.59
CA ASP A 23 -4.93 7.01 18.18
C ASP A 23 -5.14 7.27 16.68
N TYR A 24 -4.98 6.23 15.85
CA TYR A 24 -5.21 6.29 14.39
C TYR A 24 -6.64 6.65 14.01
N GLN A 25 -7.62 6.21 14.81
CA GLN A 25 -9.01 6.56 14.59
C GLN A 25 -9.28 8.04 14.88
N ALA A 26 -8.60 8.61 15.87
CA ALA A 26 -8.78 10.00 16.29
C ALA A 26 -8.28 10.99 15.22
N ASP A 27 -7.10 10.76 14.65
CA ASP A 27 -6.55 11.63 13.61
C ASP A 27 -6.91 11.20 12.18
N GLY A 28 -7.43 9.99 12.02
CA GLY A 28 -7.85 9.44 10.73
C GLY A 28 -6.70 8.98 9.84
N HIS A 29 -5.54 8.73 10.42
CA HIS A 29 -4.32 8.42 9.70
C HIS A 29 -3.55 7.28 10.39
N VAL A 30 -2.87 6.45 9.59
CA VAL A 30 -1.85 5.52 10.06
C VAL A 30 -0.78 5.31 8.98
N HIS A 31 0.47 5.57 9.33
CA HIS A 31 1.61 5.33 8.47
C HIS A 31 2.54 4.29 9.11
N LEU A 32 2.52 3.10 8.53
CA LEU A 32 3.29 1.95 9.00
C LEU A 32 4.50 1.71 8.10
N VAL A 33 5.67 1.82 8.66
CA VAL A 33 6.92 1.37 8.05
C VAL A 33 7.23 -0.02 8.59
N ALA A 34 7.33 -1.01 7.72
CA ALA A 34 7.58 -2.38 8.17
C ALA A 34 8.35 -3.18 7.12
N ALA A 35 9.42 -3.82 7.54
CA ALA A 35 10.28 -4.61 6.67
C ALA A 35 9.51 -5.69 5.88
N PRO A 36 10.00 -6.14 4.72
CA PRO A 36 9.41 -7.24 3.98
C PRO A 36 9.25 -8.49 4.87
N GLY A 37 8.16 -9.22 4.72
CA GLY A 37 7.85 -10.39 5.58
C GLY A 37 7.18 -10.07 6.91
N SER A 38 7.07 -8.81 7.32
CA SER A 38 6.39 -8.39 8.56
C SER A 38 4.87 -8.62 8.57
N GLY A 39 4.27 -8.86 7.40
CA GLY A 39 2.82 -8.99 7.25
C GLY A 39 2.07 -7.66 7.15
N LYS A 40 2.67 -6.64 6.55
CA LYS A 40 2.05 -5.32 6.27
C LYS A 40 0.63 -5.44 5.70
N THR A 41 0.46 -6.27 4.67
CA THR A 41 -0.83 -6.52 4.03
C THR A 41 -1.88 -6.99 5.03
N THR A 42 -1.51 -7.93 5.93
CA THR A 42 -2.40 -8.45 6.96
C THR A 42 -2.80 -7.36 7.96
N ILE A 43 -1.84 -6.54 8.41
CA ILE A 43 -2.12 -5.39 9.27
C ILE A 43 -3.00 -4.38 8.55
N GLY A 44 -2.71 -4.07 7.28
CA GLY A 44 -3.49 -3.14 6.46
C GLY A 44 -4.95 -3.56 6.32
N ILE A 45 -5.22 -4.85 6.05
CA ILE A 45 -6.58 -5.39 5.98
C ILE A 45 -7.30 -5.25 7.33
N GLU A 46 -6.62 -5.56 8.43
CA GLU A 46 -7.19 -5.41 9.78
C GLU A 46 -7.51 -3.95 10.11
N LEU A 47 -6.62 -3.01 9.77
CA LEU A 47 -6.88 -1.58 9.96
C LEU A 47 -8.10 -1.11 9.16
N ILE A 48 -8.23 -1.55 7.90
CA ILE A 48 -9.42 -1.28 7.06
C ILE A 48 -10.67 -1.86 7.72
N ALA A 49 -10.60 -3.09 8.22
CA ALA A 49 -11.71 -3.74 8.91
C ALA A 49 -12.15 -2.98 10.16
N ARG A 50 -11.20 -2.48 10.96
CA ARG A 50 -11.45 -1.67 12.16
C ARG A 50 -12.00 -0.29 11.85
N PHE A 51 -11.53 0.38 10.78
CA PHE A 51 -12.16 1.61 10.30
C PHE A 51 -13.60 1.38 9.84
N GLY A 52 -13.92 0.18 9.33
CA GLY A 52 -15.27 -0.28 9.05
C GLY A 52 -15.96 0.39 7.86
N ASN A 53 -15.24 1.13 7.03
CA ASN A 53 -15.76 1.86 5.88
C ASN A 53 -15.31 1.20 4.56
N PRO A 54 -16.06 1.40 3.45
CA PRO A 54 -15.57 1.04 2.14
C PRO A 54 -14.21 1.67 1.84
N ALA A 55 -13.32 0.87 1.27
CA ALA A 55 -11.92 1.25 1.06
C ALA A 55 -11.49 1.12 -0.40
N LEU A 56 -10.73 2.12 -0.84
CA LEU A 56 -9.90 2.05 -2.05
C LEU A 56 -8.47 1.70 -1.64
N ILE A 57 -7.96 0.61 -2.19
CA ILE A 57 -6.62 0.10 -1.91
C ILE A 57 -5.80 0.23 -3.18
N LEU A 58 -4.73 1.00 -3.13
CA LEU A 58 -3.83 1.23 -4.25
C LEU A 58 -2.51 0.48 -4.02
N VAL A 59 -2.13 -0.30 -5.00
CA VAL A 59 -0.94 -1.17 -4.98
C VAL A 59 -0.03 -0.91 -6.19
N PRO A 60 1.28 -1.20 -6.12
CA PRO A 60 2.20 -0.87 -7.20
C PRO A 60 2.06 -1.78 -8.43
N THR A 61 1.66 -3.05 -8.25
CA THR A 61 1.62 -4.05 -9.33
C THR A 61 0.40 -4.97 -9.23
N VAL A 62 0.05 -5.61 -10.34
CA VAL A 62 -0.99 -6.63 -10.40
C VAL A 62 -0.66 -7.81 -9.48
N THR A 63 0.59 -8.24 -9.42
CA THR A 63 1.01 -9.31 -8.51
C THR A 63 0.71 -9.00 -7.04
N ILE A 64 0.97 -7.77 -6.60
CA ILE A 64 0.65 -7.34 -5.23
C ILE A 64 -0.87 -7.23 -5.04
N ARG A 65 -1.62 -6.79 -6.06
CA ARG A 65 -3.09 -6.81 -6.05
C ARG A 65 -3.62 -8.21 -5.76
N GLU A 66 -3.13 -9.22 -6.47
CA GLU A 66 -3.53 -10.62 -6.25
C GLU A 66 -3.14 -11.13 -4.86
N GLN A 67 -2.00 -10.73 -4.33
CA GLN A 67 -1.60 -11.05 -2.95
C GLN A 67 -2.58 -10.48 -1.91
N TRP A 68 -3.06 -9.25 -2.11
CA TRP A 68 -4.09 -8.67 -1.25
C TRP A 68 -5.40 -9.47 -1.30
N VAL A 69 -5.85 -9.81 -2.52
CA VAL A 69 -7.07 -10.58 -2.75
C VAL A 69 -6.98 -11.96 -2.09
N ASP A 70 -5.87 -12.68 -2.33
CA ASP A 70 -5.61 -13.99 -1.70
C ASP A 70 -5.58 -13.89 -0.17
N ARG A 71 -4.92 -12.87 0.37
CA ARG A 71 -4.85 -12.65 1.81
C ARG A 71 -6.22 -12.38 2.43
N ILE A 72 -7.07 -11.59 1.79
CA ILE A 72 -8.45 -11.38 2.24
C ILE A 72 -9.21 -12.70 2.23
N GLN A 73 -9.13 -13.44 1.14
CA GLN A 73 -9.85 -14.71 0.97
C GLN A 73 -9.43 -15.75 2.00
N THR A 74 -8.14 -15.94 2.19
CA THR A 74 -7.60 -17.04 3.02
C THR A 74 -7.60 -16.73 4.50
N ALA A 75 -7.40 -15.46 4.89
CA ALA A 75 -7.15 -15.11 6.28
C ALA A 75 -8.25 -14.24 6.94
N PHE A 76 -9.15 -13.64 6.19
CA PHE A 76 -10.14 -12.71 6.76
C PHE A 76 -11.60 -13.01 6.44
N LEU A 77 -11.88 -13.70 5.33
CA LEU A 77 -13.25 -13.93 4.88
C LEU A 77 -13.94 -14.95 5.78
N GLU A 78 -15.08 -14.60 6.33
CA GLU A 78 -15.86 -15.50 7.20
C GLU A 78 -16.51 -16.65 6.39
N ASP A 79 -16.84 -17.74 7.06
CA ASP A 79 -17.47 -18.89 6.43
C ASP A 79 -18.87 -18.52 5.89
N GLY A 80 -19.12 -18.85 4.64
CA GLY A 80 -20.36 -18.52 3.94
C GLY A 80 -20.33 -17.18 3.20
N GLN A 81 -19.34 -16.34 3.40
CA GLN A 81 -19.13 -15.13 2.59
C GLN A 81 -18.45 -15.46 1.27
N ARG A 82 -18.82 -14.75 0.20
CA ARG A 82 -18.14 -14.86 -1.08
C ARG A 82 -17.25 -13.63 -1.28
N LEU A 83 -16.00 -13.89 -1.65
CA LEU A 83 -15.04 -12.84 -1.97
C LEU A 83 -15.60 -11.87 -3.00
N SER A 84 -16.28 -12.40 -4.01
CA SER A 84 -16.89 -11.63 -5.10
C SER A 84 -17.97 -10.65 -4.64
N ASP A 85 -18.53 -10.78 -3.46
CA ASP A 85 -19.52 -9.84 -2.94
C ASP A 85 -18.85 -8.64 -2.21
N LEU A 86 -17.62 -8.83 -1.74
CA LEU A 86 -16.88 -7.87 -0.92
C LEU A 86 -15.78 -7.13 -1.69
N VAL A 87 -15.06 -7.84 -2.56
CA VAL A 87 -13.85 -7.36 -3.23
C VAL A 87 -14.09 -7.13 -4.72
N SER A 88 -13.59 -6.03 -5.23
CA SER A 88 -13.48 -5.75 -6.67
C SER A 88 -12.04 -5.37 -7.02
N GLN A 89 -11.63 -5.72 -8.21
CA GLN A 89 -10.38 -5.31 -8.83
C GLN A 89 -10.63 -4.34 -10.00
N ASN A 90 -11.86 -3.84 -10.13
CA ASN A 90 -12.30 -2.98 -11.23
C ASN A 90 -12.94 -1.70 -10.68
N LEU A 91 -12.43 -0.53 -11.11
CA LEU A 91 -12.95 0.78 -10.71
C LEU A 91 -14.36 1.08 -11.26
N LYS A 92 -14.79 0.40 -12.32
CA LYS A 92 -16.14 0.55 -12.88
C LYS A 92 -17.18 -0.28 -12.12
N GLU A 93 -16.74 -1.30 -11.40
CA GLU A 93 -17.60 -2.21 -10.64
C GLU A 93 -17.15 -2.26 -9.17
N MET A 94 -17.08 -1.10 -8.52
CA MET A 94 -16.58 -0.98 -7.16
C MET A 94 -17.40 -1.78 -6.16
N LYS A 95 -16.73 -2.29 -5.15
CA LYS A 95 -17.31 -2.95 -3.98
C LYS A 95 -16.78 -2.34 -2.69
N ALA A 96 -17.15 -2.92 -1.57
CA ALA A 96 -16.72 -2.43 -0.27
C ALA A 96 -15.19 -2.37 -0.14
N LEU A 97 -14.47 -3.29 -0.76
CA LEU A 97 -13.03 -3.25 -0.95
C LEU A 97 -12.73 -3.22 -2.45
N THR A 98 -12.17 -2.14 -2.93
CA THR A 98 -11.73 -2.03 -4.33
C THR A 98 -10.22 -1.91 -4.34
N ILE A 99 -9.56 -2.90 -4.96
CA ILE A 99 -8.10 -3.05 -4.97
C ILE A 99 -7.63 -2.89 -6.41
N VAL A 100 -6.88 -1.84 -6.70
CA VAL A 100 -6.38 -1.54 -8.04
C VAL A 100 -4.95 -1.05 -7.99
N THR A 101 -4.27 -1.06 -9.12
CA THR A 101 -2.92 -0.52 -9.21
C THR A 101 -2.92 1.01 -9.22
N TYR A 102 -1.78 1.61 -8.86
CA TYR A 102 -1.58 3.06 -9.03
C TYR A 102 -1.74 3.49 -10.48
N GLN A 103 -1.37 2.62 -11.44
CA GLN A 103 -1.51 2.88 -12.87
C GLN A 103 -2.99 2.97 -13.28
N ALA A 104 -3.81 1.98 -12.90
CA ALA A 104 -5.24 1.97 -13.19
C ALA A 104 -5.95 3.18 -12.55
N PHE A 105 -5.61 3.51 -11.30
CA PHE A 105 -6.12 4.71 -10.63
C PHE A 105 -5.73 5.99 -11.37
N HIS A 106 -4.46 6.14 -11.77
CA HIS A 106 -3.97 7.29 -12.54
C HIS A 106 -4.73 7.42 -13.86
N SER A 107 -4.91 6.31 -14.59
CA SER A 107 -5.63 6.30 -15.86
C SER A 107 -7.10 6.69 -15.68
N ALA A 108 -7.77 6.18 -14.64
CA ALA A 108 -9.14 6.54 -14.33
C ALA A 108 -9.31 8.02 -13.94
N MET A 109 -8.38 8.57 -13.12
CA MET A 109 -8.41 9.99 -12.75
C MET A 109 -8.24 10.94 -13.94
N ASN A 110 -7.49 10.51 -14.97
CA ASN A 110 -7.21 11.32 -16.15
C ASN A 110 -8.02 10.88 -17.38
N GLN A 111 -8.99 9.96 -17.21
CA GLN A 111 -9.84 9.43 -18.28
C GLN A 111 -9.05 8.86 -19.48
N LEU A 112 -7.99 8.13 -19.18
CA LEU A 112 -7.08 7.52 -20.16
C LEU A 112 -7.39 6.04 -20.35
N GLN A 113 -6.86 5.47 -21.43
CA GLN A 113 -6.76 4.03 -21.57
C GLN A 113 -5.60 3.51 -20.72
N SER A 114 -5.81 2.40 -20.04
CA SER A 114 -4.79 1.67 -19.30
C SER A 114 -4.57 0.30 -19.93
N GLN A 115 -3.33 -0.15 -19.92
CA GLN A 115 -2.99 -1.52 -20.31
C GLN A 115 -2.01 -2.07 -19.28
N GLU A 116 -2.45 -3.09 -18.54
CA GLU A 116 -1.64 -3.77 -17.54
C GLU A 116 -1.79 -5.28 -17.72
N ASP A 117 -0.67 -5.99 -17.76
CA ASP A 117 -0.58 -7.46 -17.86
C ASP A 117 -1.53 -8.10 -18.91
N GLY A 118 -1.72 -7.40 -20.05
CA GLY A 118 -2.58 -7.87 -21.15
C GLY A 118 -4.06 -7.51 -21.00
N GLU A 119 -4.49 -6.91 -19.91
CA GLU A 119 -5.84 -6.37 -19.73
C GLU A 119 -5.85 -4.88 -20.13
N ALA A 120 -6.75 -4.54 -21.05
CA ALA A 120 -6.98 -3.15 -21.47
C ALA A 120 -8.22 -2.61 -20.77
N GLU A 121 -8.06 -1.53 -20.01
CA GLU A 121 -9.18 -0.78 -19.44
C GLU A 121 -9.28 0.59 -20.11
N ASP A 122 -10.48 0.97 -20.51
CA ASP A 122 -10.77 2.26 -21.10
C ASP A 122 -11.58 3.12 -20.12
N PHE A 123 -10.99 4.19 -19.62
CA PHE A 123 -11.62 5.12 -18.70
C PHE A 123 -12.10 6.42 -19.34
N VAL A 124 -12.16 6.47 -20.67
CA VAL A 124 -12.70 7.64 -21.39
C VAL A 124 -14.16 7.87 -20.99
N GLY A 125 -14.46 9.07 -20.49
CA GLY A 125 -15.79 9.42 -20.00
C GLY A 125 -16.19 8.81 -18.64
N PHE A 126 -15.30 8.07 -17.98
CA PHE A 126 -15.56 7.52 -16.64
C PHE A 126 -15.35 8.56 -15.55
N ASP A 127 -16.36 8.77 -14.71
CA ASP A 127 -16.28 9.66 -13.53
C ASP A 127 -15.91 8.83 -12.29
N LEU A 128 -14.61 8.75 -12.01
CA LEU A 128 -14.07 8.05 -10.86
C LEU A 128 -14.58 8.64 -9.53
N LEU A 129 -14.66 9.98 -9.43
CA LEU A 129 -15.07 10.64 -8.18
C LEU A 129 -16.54 10.36 -7.87
N ALA A 130 -17.41 10.41 -8.88
CA ALA A 130 -18.81 10.05 -8.72
C ALA A 130 -18.98 8.59 -8.29
N SER A 131 -18.22 7.66 -8.89
CA SER A 131 -18.25 6.23 -8.56
C SER A 131 -17.79 5.97 -7.13
N LEU A 132 -16.69 6.61 -6.69
CA LEU A 132 -16.19 6.50 -5.31
C LEU A 132 -17.20 7.07 -4.29
N ARG A 133 -17.87 8.19 -4.62
CA ARG A 133 -18.91 8.76 -3.76
C ARG A 133 -20.15 7.88 -3.68
N ALA A 134 -20.57 7.29 -4.80
CA ALA A 134 -21.70 6.36 -4.84
C ALA A 134 -21.43 5.13 -3.96
N GLN A 135 -20.19 4.61 -3.98
CA GLN A 135 -19.76 3.51 -3.12
C GLN A 135 -19.47 3.93 -1.67
N LYS A 136 -19.52 5.24 -1.36
CA LYS A 136 -19.22 5.80 -0.03
C LYS A 136 -17.82 5.44 0.47
N VAL A 137 -16.84 5.41 -0.42
CA VAL A 137 -15.45 5.15 -0.04
C VAL A 137 -14.99 6.20 0.95
N ALA A 138 -14.55 5.78 2.12
CA ALA A 138 -14.10 6.66 3.20
C ALA A 138 -12.71 6.28 3.75
N THR A 139 -12.10 5.22 3.22
CA THR A 139 -10.75 4.80 3.55
C THR A 139 -9.91 4.67 2.28
N LEU A 140 -8.72 5.26 2.28
CA LEU A 140 -7.69 5.11 1.26
C LEU A 140 -6.51 4.36 1.85
N CYS A 141 -6.12 3.26 1.24
CA CYS A 141 -4.92 2.52 1.62
C CYS A 141 -3.90 2.59 0.48
N LEU A 142 -2.69 3.05 0.80
CA LEU A 142 -1.56 3.15 -0.12
C LEU A 142 -0.54 2.08 0.26
N ASP A 143 -0.43 1.03 -0.54
CA ASP A 143 0.57 -0.02 -0.31
C ASP A 143 1.84 0.28 -1.11
N GLU A 144 3.00 0.06 -0.47
CA GLU A 144 4.33 0.39 -0.99
C GLU A 144 4.40 1.83 -1.54
N CYS A 145 3.92 2.78 -0.74
CA CYS A 145 3.74 4.18 -1.13
C CYS A 145 5.05 4.91 -1.52
N HIS A 146 6.22 4.33 -1.24
CA HIS A 146 7.51 4.83 -1.70
C HIS A 146 7.75 4.64 -3.22
N HIS A 147 7.00 3.73 -3.88
CA HIS A 147 7.10 3.49 -5.32
C HIS A 147 6.27 4.44 -6.18
N LEU A 148 5.67 5.47 -5.60
CA LEU A 148 4.84 6.41 -6.33
C LEU A 148 5.65 7.20 -7.37
N ARG A 149 5.29 7.06 -8.66
CA ARG A 149 5.83 7.86 -9.76
C ARG A 149 5.25 9.27 -9.74
N ASN A 150 5.93 10.22 -10.32
CA ASN A 150 5.51 11.63 -10.32
C ASN A 150 4.09 11.85 -10.86
N GLU A 151 3.68 11.11 -11.89
CA GLU A 151 2.34 11.23 -12.46
C GLU A 151 1.27 10.72 -11.49
N TRP A 152 1.56 9.62 -10.79
CA TRP A 152 0.65 9.04 -9.80
C TRP A 152 0.49 9.95 -8.58
N TRP A 153 1.59 10.59 -8.13
CA TRP A 153 1.55 11.62 -7.11
C TRP A 153 0.57 12.74 -7.46
N LYS A 154 0.69 13.30 -8.67
CA LYS A 154 -0.19 14.38 -9.13
C LYS A 154 -1.67 13.94 -9.13
N SER A 155 -1.94 12.72 -9.58
CA SER A 155 -3.30 12.19 -9.59
C SER A 155 -3.85 11.99 -8.18
N LEU A 156 -3.04 11.50 -7.23
CA LEU A 156 -3.42 11.35 -5.84
C LEU A 156 -3.65 12.69 -5.14
N GLU A 157 -2.78 13.68 -5.37
CA GLU A 157 -2.95 15.04 -4.84
C GLU A 157 -4.24 15.70 -5.37
N ALA A 158 -4.50 15.57 -6.69
CA ALA A 158 -5.73 16.05 -7.31
C ALA A 158 -6.97 15.34 -6.74
N PHE A 159 -6.89 14.03 -6.58
CA PHE A 159 -7.94 13.22 -5.97
C PHE A 159 -8.26 13.68 -4.55
N ARG A 160 -7.28 13.75 -3.67
CA ARG A 160 -7.49 14.16 -2.27
C ARG A 160 -8.10 15.55 -2.16
N LYS A 161 -7.66 16.49 -3.02
CA LYS A 161 -8.20 17.85 -3.07
C LYS A 161 -9.66 17.89 -3.51
N GLN A 162 -10.07 17.04 -4.45
CA GLN A 162 -11.42 17.05 -5.04
C GLN A 162 -12.41 16.16 -4.29
N TYR A 163 -11.94 15.05 -3.74
CA TYR A 163 -12.79 14.07 -3.06
C TYR A 163 -13.15 14.51 -1.64
N GLY A 164 -12.21 15.03 -0.89
CA GLY A 164 -12.37 15.44 0.50
C GLY A 164 -11.68 14.53 1.50
N PRO A 165 -12.00 14.64 2.79
CA PRO A 165 -11.33 13.89 3.85
C PRO A 165 -11.59 12.39 3.77
N LEU A 166 -10.52 11.60 3.93
CA LEU A 166 -10.52 10.14 3.96
C LEU A 166 -9.69 9.68 5.14
N LYS A 167 -10.02 8.52 5.70
CA LYS A 167 -9.10 7.76 6.54
C LYS A 167 -7.94 7.29 5.66
N LEU A 168 -6.72 7.49 6.11
CA LEU A 168 -5.52 7.16 5.33
C LEU A 168 -4.73 6.05 6.00
N ILE A 169 -4.40 5.01 5.24
CA ILE A 169 -3.48 3.95 5.64
C ILE A 169 -2.32 3.97 4.64
N SER A 170 -1.12 4.23 5.12
CA SER A 170 0.10 4.23 4.31
C SER A 170 1.01 3.10 4.77
N LEU A 171 1.35 2.20 3.87
CA LEU A 171 2.17 1.03 4.14
C LEU A 171 3.42 1.08 3.27
N THR A 172 4.58 0.88 3.86
CA THR A 172 5.85 0.85 3.12
C THR A 172 6.90 0.00 3.84
N ALA A 173 7.87 -0.50 3.10
CA ALA A 173 9.06 -1.13 3.69
C ALA A 173 10.23 -0.13 3.80
N THR A 174 10.32 0.79 2.87
CA THR A 174 11.50 1.66 2.67
C THR A 174 11.04 3.09 2.35
N PRO A 175 10.72 3.89 3.37
CA PRO A 175 10.49 5.32 3.13
C PRO A 175 11.70 5.96 2.46
N PRO A 176 11.54 7.02 1.67
CA PRO A 176 12.64 7.66 0.95
C PRO A 176 13.49 8.56 1.87
N TYR A 177 14.08 7.99 2.93
CA TYR A 177 14.87 8.73 3.92
C TYR A 177 16.06 9.50 3.32
N ASP A 178 16.68 8.93 2.27
CA ASP A 178 17.84 9.52 1.60
C ASP A 178 17.46 10.50 0.47
N SER A 179 16.18 10.85 0.35
CA SER A 179 15.71 11.81 -0.67
C SER A 179 16.05 13.26 -0.28
N ASP A 180 15.94 14.15 -1.27
CA ASP A 180 16.01 15.58 -0.99
C ASP A 180 14.85 16.05 -0.09
N PRO A 181 15.01 17.18 0.63
CA PRO A 181 13.99 17.65 1.57
C PRO A 181 12.62 17.90 0.94
N GLU A 182 12.55 18.34 -0.32
CA GLU A 182 11.28 18.63 -1.02
C GLU A 182 10.51 17.34 -1.30
N LEU A 183 11.21 16.28 -1.70
CA LEU A 183 10.62 14.97 -1.94
C LEU A 183 10.15 14.33 -0.62
N TRP A 184 10.95 14.47 0.44
CA TRP A 184 10.57 14.01 1.78
C TRP A 184 9.31 14.71 2.30
N GLU A 185 9.26 16.05 2.25
CA GLU A 185 8.07 16.81 2.65
C GLU A 185 6.83 16.43 1.83
N ARG A 186 7.00 16.21 0.53
CA ARG A 186 5.92 15.75 -0.35
C ARG A 186 5.43 14.36 0.06
N TYR A 187 6.35 13.46 0.37
CA TYR A 187 6.04 12.11 0.83
C TYR A 187 5.23 12.15 2.13
N ILE A 188 5.71 12.86 3.14
CA ILE A 188 5.02 13.01 4.44
C ILE A 188 3.66 13.68 4.28
N ARG A 189 3.55 14.69 3.43
CA ARG A 189 2.25 15.35 3.16
C ARG A 189 1.22 14.39 2.54
N MET A 190 1.66 13.44 1.74
CA MET A 190 0.79 12.43 1.12
C MET A 190 0.49 11.27 2.06
N CYS A 191 1.51 10.69 2.65
CA CYS A 191 1.43 9.45 3.41
C CYS A 191 1.16 9.67 4.91
N GLY A 192 1.36 10.91 5.40
CA GLY A 192 1.31 11.27 6.82
C GLY A 192 2.63 11.03 7.54
N GLU A 193 2.72 11.51 8.78
CA GLU A 193 3.85 11.21 9.68
C GLU A 193 3.91 9.69 9.96
N ILE A 194 5.10 9.18 10.22
CA ILE A 194 5.31 7.76 10.53
C ILE A 194 4.86 7.49 11.96
N ASP A 195 3.82 6.66 12.11
CA ASP A 195 3.27 6.29 13.41
C ASP A 195 4.00 5.12 14.07
N GLN A 196 4.43 4.18 13.26
CA GLN A 196 5.08 2.96 13.74
C GLN A 196 6.08 2.45 12.71
N GLU A 197 7.23 2.03 13.23
CA GLU A 197 8.25 1.34 12.44
C GLU A 197 8.51 -0.05 13.02
N ILE A 198 8.45 -1.09 12.17
CA ILE A 198 8.79 -2.47 12.52
C ILE A 198 10.09 -2.81 11.81
N THR A 199 11.15 -2.91 12.59
CA THR A 199 12.52 -3.07 12.09
C THR A 199 12.89 -4.54 11.84
N VAL A 200 13.90 -4.77 10.98
CA VAL A 200 14.43 -6.12 10.75
C VAL A 200 14.91 -6.79 12.05
N PRO A 201 15.63 -6.12 12.97
CA PRO A 201 16.02 -6.72 14.24
C PRO A 201 14.84 -7.22 15.09
N GLU A 202 13.70 -6.51 15.09
CA GLU A 202 12.49 -6.95 15.80
C GLU A 202 11.93 -8.23 15.17
N LEU A 203 11.89 -8.32 13.84
CA LEU A 203 11.41 -9.49 13.12
C LEU A 203 12.31 -10.71 13.33
N VAL A 204 13.62 -10.52 13.41
CA VAL A 204 14.58 -11.58 13.73
C VAL A 204 14.42 -12.06 15.17
N LYS A 205 14.22 -11.13 16.11
CA LYS A 205 14.01 -11.46 17.53
C LYS A 205 12.74 -12.29 17.76
N GLU A 206 11.72 -12.12 16.94
CA GLU A 206 10.47 -12.87 17.00
C GLU A 206 10.46 -14.09 16.04
N ASP A 207 11.60 -14.56 15.57
CA ASP A 207 11.76 -15.70 14.66
C ASP A 207 10.92 -15.57 13.36
N THR A 208 10.61 -14.34 12.97
CA THR A 208 9.83 -14.03 11.76
C THR A 208 10.71 -13.95 10.52
N LEU A 209 11.92 -13.44 10.68
CA LEU A 209 12.97 -13.42 9.68
C LEU A 209 14.19 -14.18 10.17
N CYS A 210 14.83 -14.89 9.27
CA CYS A 210 16.13 -15.50 9.57
C CYS A 210 17.16 -14.39 9.79
N PRO A 211 18.03 -14.51 10.81
CA PRO A 211 19.19 -13.64 10.92
C PRO A 211 20.07 -13.81 9.67
N HIS A 212 20.55 -12.69 9.14
CA HIS A 212 21.48 -12.69 8.02
C HIS A 212 22.74 -11.92 8.41
N GLN A 213 23.82 -12.21 7.75
CA GLN A 213 25.08 -11.54 7.91
C GLN A 213 25.64 -11.21 6.53
N ASP A 214 25.90 -9.92 6.30
CA ASP A 214 26.51 -9.45 5.06
C ASP A 214 28.04 -9.47 5.20
N PHE A 215 28.70 -10.11 4.26
CA PHE A 215 30.15 -10.11 4.14
C PHE A 215 30.54 -9.17 3.00
N VAL A 216 31.15 -8.04 3.35
CA VAL A 216 31.67 -7.10 2.34
C VAL A 216 33.13 -7.47 2.06
N TYR A 217 33.41 -7.93 0.85
CA TYR A 217 34.75 -8.14 0.37
C TYR A 217 35.16 -6.98 -0.53
N MET A 218 36.13 -6.20 -0.06
CA MET A 218 36.66 -5.06 -0.83
C MET A 218 37.94 -5.53 -1.57
N CYS A 219 37.95 -5.38 -2.89
CA CYS A 219 39.14 -5.57 -3.71
C CYS A 219 39.39 -4.29 -4.53
N SER A 220 40.67 -4.05 -4.80
CA SER A 220 41.07 -3.01 -5.75
C SER A 220 40.93 -3.54 -7.17
N PRO A 221 40.43 -2.75 -8.14
CA PRO A 221 40.40 -3.16 -9.52
C PRO A 221 41.81 -3.38 -10.04
N THR A 222 41.97 -4.36 -10.91
CA THR A 222 43.22 -4.56 -11.64
C THR A 222 43.54 -3.33 -12.52
N ALA A 223 44.80 -3.17 -12.94
CA ALA A 223 45.19 -2.04 -13.79
C ALA A 223 44.35 -1.97 -15.09
N GLU A 224 44.02 -3.14 -15.67
CA GLU A 224 43.21 -3.24 -16.88
C GLU A 224 41.74 -2.81 -16.64
N GLU A 225 41.16 -3.24 -15.52
CA GLU A 225 39.79 -2.84 -15.12
C GLU A 225 39.73 -1.35 -14.78
N ALA A 226 40.74 -0.80 -14.10
CA ALA A 226 40.84 0.61 -13.80
C ALA A 226 40.93 1.49 -15.07
N GLU A 227 41.68 0.99 -16.11
CA GLU A 227 41.70 1.68 -17.40
C GLU A 227 40.36 1.63 -18.14
N ARG A 228 39.64 0.51 -18.07
CA ARG A 228 38.28 0.41 -18.65
C ARG A 228 37.32 1.36 -17.98
N LEU A 229 37.33 1.44 -16.63
CA LEU A 229 36.46 2.37 -15.85
C LEU A 229 36.75 3.84 -16.15
N LYS A 230 38.00 4.22 -16.53
CA LYS A 230 38.33 5.60 -16.93
C LYS A 230 37.80 5.99 -18.32
N ARG A 231 37.37 5.04 -19.13
CA ARG A 231 36.85 5.27 -20.49
C ARG A 231 35.31 5.40 -20.54
N PHE A 232 34.65 5.20 -19.41
CA PHE A 232 33.22 5.49 -19.16
C PHE A 232 33.08 6.84 -18.46
#